data_a09f40dc3acc6afabfd039e607a8d2fb
#
_entry.id   a09f40dc3acc6afabfd039e607a8d2fb
#
_cell.length_a   1.000
_cell.length_b   1.000
_cell.length_c   1.000
_cell.angle_alpha   90.00
_cell.angle_beta   90.00
_cell.angle_gamma   90.00
#
_symmetry.space_group_name_H-M   'P 1'
#
loop_
_entity.id
_entity.type
_entity.pdbx_description
1 polymer ?
#
loop_
_entity_poly.entity_id
_entity_poly.type
_entity_poly.pdbx_seq_one_letter_code
_entity_poly.pdbx_strand_id
1 'polypeptide(L)'
;MTNKLQEFYNASYPILRKVDNVINIEIITSLRVNSLYIATTYYSKYYEDNGEYVKTIDCTFYANSVRSLRKQLKDTYLKYD
;
A
#
# COMPACT_ATOMS: atom_id res chain seq x y z
N MET A 1 1.62 5.65 -22.93
CA MET A 1 0.56 6.25 -22.09
C MET A 1 0.50 5.52 -20.76
N THR A 2 0.64 6.24 -19.66
CA THR A 2 0.60 5.65 -18.31
C THR A 2 -0.86 5.46 -17.91
N ASN A 3 -1.26 4.28 -17.46
CA ASN A 3 -2.60 4.13 -16.94
C ASN A 3 -2.67 4.63 -15.49
N LYS A 4 -3.87 4.86 -15.02
CA LYS A 4 -4.11 5.43 -13.69
C LYS A 4 -3.55 4.54 -12.58
N LEU A 5 -3.71 3.24 -12.74
CA LEU A 5 -3.23 2.27 -11.74
C LEU A 5 -1.71 2.37 -11.58
N GLN A 6 -0.99 2.50 -12.68
CA GLN A 6 0.47 2.64 -12.65
C GLN A 6 0.88 3.93 -11.92
N GLU A 7 0.12 5.00 -12.08
CA GLU A 7 0.39 6.25 -11.38
C GLU A 7 0.29 6.07 -9.85
N PHE A 8 -0.70 5.31 -9.39
CA PHE A 8 -0.84 5.00 -7.97
C PHE A 8 0.35 4.20 -7.45
N TYR A 9 0.81 3.20 -8.20
CA TYR A 9 2.00 2.44 -7.81
C TYR A 9 3.24 3.32 -7.78
N ASN A 10 3.42 4.14 -8.81
CA ASN A 10 4.59 5.02 -8.90
C ASN A 10 4.65 6.03 -7.75
N ALA A 11 3.50 6.48 -7.28
CA ALA A 11 3.44 7.41 -6.16
C ALA A 11 3.70 6.72 -4.82
N SER A 12 3.38 5.43 -4.73
CA SER A 12 3.49 4.67 -3.48
C SER A 12 4.92 4.19 -3.19
N TYR A 13 5.63 3.75 -4.21
CA TYR A 13 6.95 3.15 -4.03
C TYR A 13 7.96 4.06 -3.33
N PRO A 14 8.10 5.35 -3.67
CA PRO A 14 9.06 6.20 -2.98
C PRO A 14 8.79 6.33 -1.48
N ILE A 15 7.52 6.29 -1.09
CA ILE A 15 7.15 6.36 0.32
C ILE A 15 7.50 5.05 1.03
N LEU A 16 7.10 3.93 0.42
CA LEU A 16 7.29 2.62 1.03
C LEU A 16 8.74 2.18 1.12
N ARG A 17 9.60 2.71 0.26
CA ARG A 17 11.05 2.43 0.34
C ARG A 17 11.66 2.91 1.65
N LYS A 18 11.01 3.86 2.32
CA LYS A 18 11.47 4.40 3.59
C LYS A 18 10.93 3.63 4.80
N VAL A 19 10.09 2.62 4.54
CA VAL A 19 9.42 1.86 5.60
C VAL A 19 9.97 0.45 5.63
N ASP A 20 10.67 0.10 6.71
CA ASP A 20 11.37 -1.17 6.81
C ASP A 20 10.45 -2.38 6.87
N ASN A 21 9.27 -2.23 7.45
CA ASN A 21 8.39 -3.35 7.73
C ASN A 21 7.46 -3.72 6.58
N VAL A 22 7.28 -2.84 5.60
CA VAL A 22 6.37 -3.09 4.48
C VAL A 22 7.15 -3.72 3.33
N ILE A 23 6.72 -4.92 2.92
CA ILE A 23 7.40 -5.68 1.89
C ILE A 23 6.73 -5.57 0.52
N ASN A 24 5.45 -5.17 0.49
CA ASN A 24 4.72 -5.12 -0.78
C ASN A 24 3.48 -4.24 -0.66
N ILE A 25 2.98 -3.79 -1.80
CA ILE A 25 1.70 -3.10 -1.91
C ILE A 25 0.98 -3.63 -3.14
N GLU A 26 -0.33 -3.82 -3.02
CA GLU A 26 -1.20 -4.20 -4.12
C GLU A 26 -2.30 -3.17 -4.24
N ILE A 27 -2.54 -2.70 -5.45
CA ILE A 27 -3.56 -1.67 -5.70
C ILE A 27 -4.52 -2.20 -6.75
N ILE A 28 -5.80 -2.19 -6.41
CA ILE A 28 -6.85 -2.63 -7.32
C ILE A 28 -7.90 -1.54 -7.48
N THR A 29 -8.68 -1.61 -8.55
CA THR A 29 -9.81 -0.71 -8.75
C THR A 29 -11.05 -1.31 -8.09
N SER A 30 -11.88 -0.45 -7.51
CA SER A 30 -13.15 -0.90 -6.95
C SER A 30 -14.12 -1.26 -8.07
N LEU A 31 -14.84 -2.36 -7.90
CA LEU A 31 -15.88 -2.77 -8.86
C LEU A 31 -17.20 -2.08 -8.59
N ARG A 32 -17.37 -1.48 -7.42
CA ARG A 32 -18.65 -0.88 -7.02
C ARG A 32 -18.66 0.63 -7.11
N VAL A 33 -17.52 1.26 -6.92
CA VAL A 33 -17.42 2.72 -6.89
C VAL A 33 -16.44 3.15 -7.96
N ASN A 34 -16.90 3.99 -8.89
CA ASN A 34 -16.06 4.52 -9.95
C ASN A 34 -14.94 5.37 -9.35
N SER A 35 -13.76 5.25 -9.93
CA SER A 35 -12.58 6.05 -9.58
C SER A 35 -12.07 5.81 -8.15
N LEU A 36 -12.54 4.75 -7.49
CA LEU A 36 -12.01 4.39 -6.18
C LEU A 36 -10.98 3.29 -6.34
N TYR A 37 -9.81 3.50 -5.73
CA TYR A 37 -8.72 2.54 -5.72
C TYR A 37 -8.51 2.04 -4.30
N ILE A 38 -8.24 0.76 -4.20
CA ILE A 38 -8.01 0.10 -2.90
C ILE A 38 -6.57 -0.37 -2.87
N ALA A 39 -5.80 0.19 -1.94
CA ALA A 39 -4.39 -0.14 -1.79
C ALA A 39 -4.19 -0.92 -0.50
N THR A 40 -3.55 -2.07 -0.60
CA THR A 40 -3.28 -2.93 0.55
C THR A 40 -1.78 -3.10 0.68
N THR A 41 -1.25 -2.79 1.87
CA THR A 41 0.16 -3.00 2.17
C THR A 41 0.32 -4.29 2.96
N TYR A 42 1.48 -4.92 2.80
CA TYR A 42 1.76 -6.22 3.39
C TYR A 42 3.08 -6.19 4.15
N TYR A 43 3.16 -6.98 5.21
CA TYR A 43 4.41 -7.23 5.91
C TYR A 43 4.61 -8.73 6.05
N SER A 44 5.83 -9.13 6.41
CA SER A 44 6.17 -10.54 6.58
C SER A 44 6.08 -10.88 8.07
N LYS A 45 5.18 -11.77 8.41
CA LYS A 45 4.99 -12.22 9.80
C LYS A 45 5.59 -13.59 9.98
N TYR A 46 6.41 -13.73 11.02
CA TYR A 46 7.05 -15.00 11.34
C TYR A 46 6.17 -15.82 12.28
N TYR A 47 5.96 -17.07 11.93
CA TYR A 47 5.21 -18.02 12.77
C TYR A 47 6.18 -19.06 13.33
N GLU A 48 6.34 -19.05 14.64
CA GLU A 48 7.26 -19.96 15.34
C GLU A 48 6.84 -21.43 15.20
N ASP A 49 5.54 -21.68 15.14
CA ASP A 49 4.99 -23.03 15.08
C ASP A 49 5.54 -23.85 13.92
N ASN A 50 5.72 -23.23 12.78
CA ASN A 50 6.21 -23.91 11.57
C ASN A 50 7.49 -23.31 11.00
N GLY A 51 8.02 -22.27 11.63
CA GLY A 51 9.26 -21.63 11.20
C GLY A 51 9.17 -20.90 9.87
N GLU A 52 8.01 -20.41 9.52
CA GLU A 52 7.78 -19.77 8.23
C GLU A 52 7.37 -18.31 8.34
N TYR A 53 7.72 -17.54 7.31
CA TYR A 53 7.23 -16.18 7.15
C TYR A 53 6.00 -16.19 6.25
N VAL A 54 4.96 -15.48 6.65
CA VAL A 54 3.71 -15.38 5.88
C VAL A 54 3.44 -13.92 5.54
N LYS A 55 3.14 -13.66 4.27
CA LYS A 55 2.74 -12.33 3.80
C LYS A 55 1.39 -11.97 4.44
N THR A 56 1.37 -10.92 5.24
CA THR A 56 0.22 -10.54 6.05
C THR A 56 -0.19 -9.10 5.74
N ILE A 57 -1.49 -8.85 5.70
CA ILE A 57 -2.01 -7.50 5.46
C ILE A 57 -1.64 -6.59 6.64
N ASP A 58 -1.04 -5.45 6.30
CA ASP A 58 -0.71 -4.43 7.28
C ASP A 58 -1.82 -3.37 7.35
N CYS A 59 -2.06 -2.66 6.24
CA CYS A 59 -3.07 -1.61 6.18
C CYS A 59 -3.82 -1.66 4.86
N THR A 60 -5.06 -1.16 4.87
CA THR A 60 -5.86 -0.99 3.66
C THR A 60 -6.25 0.47 3.55
N PHE A 61 -6.05 1.03 2.35
CA PHE A 61 -6.33 2.42 2.07
C PHE A 61 -7.32 2.54 0.92
N TYR A 62 -8.24 3.47 1.03
CA TYR A 62 -9.21 3.76 -0.03
C TYR A 62 -8.95 5.18 -0.54
N ALA A 63 -8.71 5.32 -1.82
CA ALA A 63 -8.35 6.62 -2.39
C ALA A 63 -8.93 6.78 -3.78
N ASN A 64 -9.41 7.98 -4.07
CA ASN A 64 -9.92 8.32 -5.41
C ASN A 64 -8.93 9.17 -6.21
N SER A 65 -7.78 9.46 -5.65
CA SER A 65 -6.73 10.20 -6.34
C SER A 65 -5.36 9.78 -5.81
N VAL A 66 -4.34 10.00 -6.64
CA VAL A 66 -2.95 9.74 -6.25
C VAL A 66 -2.58 10.59 -5.04
N ARG A 67 -3.01 11.85 -5.03
CA ARG A 67 -2.73 12.76 -3.92
C ARG A 67 -3.28 12.24 -2.59
N SER A 68 -4.50 11.72 -2.62
CA SER A 68 -5.14 11.15 -1.44
C SER A 68 -4.38 9.95 -0.92
N LEU A 69 -3.99 9.03 -1.82
CA LEU A 69 -3.23 7.85 -1.41
C LEU A 69 -1.88 8.23 -0.81
N ARG A 70 -1.16 9.16 -1.46
CA ARG A 70 0.13 9.61 -0.94
C ARG A 70 0.01 10.19 0.46
N LYS A 71 -1.02 10.99 0.69
CA LYS A 71 -1.25 11.59 2.00
C LYS A 71 -1.52 10.53 3.05
N GLN A 72 -2.36 9.55 2.74
CA GLN A 72 -2.68 8.47 3.67
C GLN A 72 -1.46 7.62 4.01
N LEU A 73 -0.64 7.30 3.00
CA LEU A 73 0.58 6.53 3.21
C LEU A 73 1.58 7.30 4.08
N LYS A 74 1.76 8.59 3.81
CA LYS A 74 2.66 9.42 4.61
C LYS A 74 2.17 9.55 6.04
N ASP A 75 0.87 9.78 6.23
CA ASP A 75 0.30 9.93 7.57
C ASP A 75 0.44 8.63 8.38
N THR A 76 0.36 7.49 7.71
CA THR A 76 0.46 6.20 8.38
C THR A 76 1.90 5.79 8.67
N TYR A 77 2.80 5.96 7.70
CA TYR A 77 4.14 5.41 7.77
C TYR A 77 5.24 6.42 8.04
N LEU A 78 5.03 7.68 7.69
CA LEU A 78 6.08 8.71 7.78
C LEU A 78 5.69 9.86 8.70
N LYS A 79 4.77 9.66 9.60
CA LYS A 79 4.21 10.77 10.40
C LYS A 79 5.20 11.41 11.36
N TYR A 80 6.34 10.81 11.55
CA TYR A 80 7.37 11.36 12.46
C TYR A 80 8.56 11.95 11.70
N ASP A 81 8.48 11.98 10.39
CA ASP A 81 9.56 12.53 9.57
C ASP A 81 9.42 14.04 9.39
#